data_3032cfed4a487f5dc38ee638822b8fc4
#
_entry.id   3032cfed4a487f5dc38ee638822b8fc4
#
_cell.length_a   1.000
_cell.length_b   1.000
_cell.length_c   1.000
_cell.angle_alpha   90.00
_cell.angle_beta   90.00
_cell.angle_gamma   90.00
#
_symmetry.space_group_name_H-M   'P 1'
#
loop_
_entity.id
_entity.type
_entity.pdbx_description
1 polymer ?
#
loop_
_entity_poly.entity_id
_entity_poly.type
_entity_poly.pdbx_seq_one_letter_code
_entity_poly.pdbx_strand_id
1 'polypeptide(L)'
;MNDIQKLTDALIKFRNERDWDQFHNPKDLAIALNIETSELLESFLWKAFEEVDEAKVKEELADVFAYAFLLAEKYNFDVSSIVMEKITKNAEKYPVDKAKGTAKKYNELWWLKHRSTLNNMILMGVS
;
A
#
# COMPACT_ATOMS: atom_id res chain seq x y z
N MET A 1 16.45 -7.30 -16.80
CA MET A 1 15.00 -7.15 -16.49
C MET A 1 14.75 -7.66 -15.09
N ASN A 2 14.19 -6.85 -14.22
CA ASN A 2 13.87 -7.25 -12.85
C ASN A 2 12.61 -8.12 -12.80
N ASP A 3 12.33 -8.75 -11.66
CA ASP A 3 11.21 -9.67 -11.50
C ASP A 3 9.85 -8.99 -11.67
N ILE A 4 9.71 -7.74 -11.23
CA ILE A 4 8.47 -6.97 -11.40
C ILE A 4 8.19 -6.73 -12.89
N GLN A 5 9.21 -6.41 -13.67
CA GLN A 5 9.06 -6.23 -15.11
C GLN A 5 8.68 -7.54 -15.80
N LYS A 6 9.30 -8.64 -15.43
CA LYS A 6 8.95 -9.97 -15.96
C LYS A 6 7.49 -10.35 -15.67
N LEU A 7 7.03 -10.11 -14.45
CA LEU A 7 5.64 -10.35 -14.06
C LEU A 7 4.68 -9.44 -14.82
N THR A 8 5.00 -8.17 -14.93
CA THR A 8 4.19 -7.21 -15.69
C THR A 8 4.08 -7.62 -17.16
N ASP A 9 5.18 -8.01 -17.79
CA ASP A 9 5.19 -8.48 -19.18
C ASP A 9 4.35 -9.75 -19.37
N ALA A 10 4.41 -10.67 -18.41
CA ALA A 10 3.57 -11.88 -18.42
C ALA A 10 2.08 -11.54 -18.31
N LEU A 11 1.72 -10.58 -17.46
CA LEU A 11 0.34 -10.09 -17.31
C LEU A 11 -0.16 -9.40 -18.58
N ILE A 12 0.68 -8.58 -19.19
CA ILE A 12 0.36 -7.91 -20.46
C ILE A 12 0.12 -8.95 -21.56
N LYS A 13 0.97 -9.95 -21.66
CA LYS A 13 0.80 -11.04 -22.63
C LYS A 13 -0.51 -11.79 -22.39
N PHE A 14 -0.80 -12.15 -21.17
CA PHE A 14 -2.05 -12.83 -20.78
C PHE A 14 -3.28 -11.98 -21.17
N ARG A 15 -3.27 -10.70 -20.87
CA ARG A 15 -4.31 -9.74 -21.21
C ARG A 15 -4.51 -9.63 -22.72
N ASN A 16 -3.41 -9.47 -23.48
CA ASN A 16 -3.45 -9.23 -24.92
C ASN A 16 -3.91 -10.46 -25.70
N GLU A 17 -3.54 -11.65 -25.26
CA GLU A 17 -4.01 -12.91 -25.87
C GLU A 17 -5.54 -13.08 -25.78
N ARG A 18 -6.18 -12.40 -24.85
CA ARG A 18 -7.63 -12.41 -24.62
C ARG A 18 -8.35 -11.16 -25.10
N ASP A 19 -7.60 -10.25 -25.70
CA ASP A 19 -8.12 -8.95 -26.16
C ASP A 19 -8.81 -8.15 -25.03
N TRP A 20 -8.27 -8.23 -23.82
CA TRP A 20 -8.82 -7.58 -22.63
C TRP A 20 -8.28 -6.18 -22.38
N ASP A 21 -7.26 -5.75 -23.12
CA ASP A 21 -6.70 -4.39 -22.98
C ASP A 21 -7.78 -3.31 -23.19
N GLN A 22 -8.72 -3.56 -24.09
CA GLN A 22 -9.85 -2.65 -24.35
C GLN A 22 -10.70 -2.36 -23.11
N PHE A 23 -10.70 -3.25 -22.12
CA PHE A 23 -11.44 -3.10 -20.87
C PHE A 23 -10.59 -2.59 -19.71
N HIS A 24 -9.28 -2.48 -19.88
CA HIS A 24 -8.30 -2.17 -18.85
C HIS A 24 -7.83 -0.71 -18.90
N ASN A 25 -8.76 0.26 -18.91
CA ASN A 25 -8.39 1.64 -18.68
C ASN A 25 -8.02 1.86 -17.19
N PRO A 26 -7.30 2.94 -16.84
CA PRO A 26 -6.85 3.16 -15.45
C PRO A 26 -7.97 3.15 -14.41
N LYS A 27 -9.13 3.72 -14.71
CA LYS A 27 -10.27 3.74 -13.80
C LYS A 27 -10.79 2.34 -13.54
N ASP A 28 -11.01 1.54 -14.58
CA ASP A 28 -11.54 0.19 -14.46
C ASP A 28 -10.54 -0.75 -13.78
N LEU A 29 -9.23 -0.56 -14.02
CA LEU A 29 -8.19 -1.27 -13.29
C LEU A 29 -8.17 -0.90 -11.78
N ALA A 30 -8.38 0.36 -11.43
CA ALA A 30 -8.49 0.78 -10.04
C ALA A 30 -9.73 0.17 -9.37
N ILE A 31 -10.86 0.09 -10.07
CA ILE A 31 -12.08 -0.59 -9.59
C ILE A 31 -11.80 -2.07 -9.37
N ALA A 32 -11.19 -2.76 -10.35
CA ALA A 32 -10.85 -4.17 -10.25
C ALA A 32 -9.89 -4.42 -9.06
N LEU A 33 -8.88 -3.58 -8.88
CA LEU A 33 -7.96 -3.66 -7.74
C LEU A 33 -8.71 -3.55 -6.40
N ASN A 34 -9.66 -2.64 -6.29
CA ASN A 34 -10.48 -2.50 -5.08
C ASN A 34 -11.35 -3.74 -4.83
N ILE A 35 -11.90 -4.33 -5.87
CA ILE A 35 -12.68 -5.59 -5.76
C ILE A 35 -11.79 -6.71 -5.23
N GLU A 36 -10.59 -6.87 -5.77
CA GLU A 36 -9.67 -7.93 -5.33
C GLU A 36 -9.19 -7.72 -3.88
N THR A 37 -8.95 -6.48 -3.47
CA THR A 37 -8.63 -6.19 -2.06
C THR A 37 -9.82 -6.51 -1.15
N SER A 38 -11.04 -6.31 -1.61
CA SER A 38 -12.25 -6.70 -0.87
C SER A 38 -12.40 -8.22 -0.77
N GLU A 39 -12.09 -8.96 -1.83
CA GLU A 39 -12.09 -10.43 -1.82
C GLU A 39 -11.01 -10.98 -0.87
N LEU A 40 -9.84 -10.36 -0.84
CA LEU A 40 -8.81 -10.66 0.16
C LEU A 40 -9.35 -10.44 1.58
N LEU A 41 -10.01 -9.34 1.83
CA LEU A 41 -10.63 -9.04 3.13
C LEU A 41 -11.70 -10.08 3.51
N GLU A 42 -12.52 -10.53 2.57
CA GLU A 42 -13.54 -11.57 2.79
C GLU A 42 -12.94 -12.86 3.32
N SER A 43 -11.69 -13.16 2.96
CA SER A 43 -10.99 -14.35 3.47
C SER A 43 -10.82 -14.34 4.99
N PHE A 44 -10.88 -13.17 5.61
CA PHE A 44 -10.72 -12.96 7.06
C PHE A 44 -12.05 -12.72 7.80
N LEU A 45 -13.17 -12.55 7.08
CA LEU A 45 -14.46 -12.24 7.71
C LEU A 45 -14.90 -13.34 8.67
N TRP A 46 -15.29 -12.91 9.87
CA TRP A 46 -15.83 -13.77 10.92
C TRP A 46 -14.87 -14.86 11.42
N LYS A 47 -13.57 -14.68 11.19
CA LYS A 47 -12.53 -15.63 11.58
C LYS A 47 -11.44 -14.92 12.37
N ALA A 48 -10.83 -15.63 13.32
CA ALA A 48 -9.53 -15.23 13.83
C ALA A 48 -8.48 -15.38 12.71
N PHE A 49 -7.43 -14.57 12.71
CA PHE A 49 -6.46 -14.60 11.60
C PHE A 49 -5.72 -15.95 11.49
N GLU A 50 -5.65 -16.73 12.57
CA GLU A 50 -5.05 -18.07 12.58
C GLU A 50 -5.91 -19.14 11.88
N GLU A 51 -7.21 -18.86 11.69
CA GLU A 51 -8.17 -19.80 11.10
C GLU A 51 -8.36 -19.60 9.59
N VAL A 52 -7.65 -18.64 9.01
CA VAL A 52 -7.79 -18.28 7.60
C VAL A 52 -7.12 -19.31 6.71
N ASP A 53 -7.78 -19.64 5.60
CA ASP A 53 -7.21 -20.49 4.57
C ASP A 53 -6.09 -19.75 3.82
N GLU A 54 -4.85 -20.12 4.08
CA GLU A 54 -3.67 -19.52 3.47
C GLU A 54 -3.66 -19.67 1.94
N ALA A 55 -4.20 -20.75 1.38
CA ALA A 55 -4.28 -20.96 -0.06
C ALA A 55 -5.18 -19.89 -0.70
N LYS A 56 -6.29 -19.57 -0.06
CA LYS A 56 -7.19 -18.51 -0.52
C LYS A 56 -6.54 -17.11 -0.41
N VAL A 57 -5.88 -16.83 0.70
CA VAL A 57 -5.13 -15.57 0.87
C VAL A 57 -4.08 -15.41 -0.22
N LYS A 58 -3.35 -16.48 -0.56
CA LYS A 58 -2.35 -16.49 -1.62
C LYS A 58 -2.95 -16.14 -2.98
N GLU A 59 -4.09 -16.73 -3.34
CA GLU A 59 -4.77 -16.44 -4.61
C GLU A 59 -5.25 -14.99 -4.69
N GLU A 60 -5.95 -14.53 -3.68
CA GLU A 60 -6.49 -13.16 -3.66
C GLU A 60 -5.38 -12.10 -3.60
N LEU A 61 -4.32 -12.37 -2.85
CA LEU A 61 -3.16 -11.46 -2.81
C LEU A 61 -2.45 -11.40 -4.18
N ALA A 62 -2.36 -12.53 -4.89
CA ALA A 62 -1.80 -12.56 -6.24
C ALA A 62 -2.62 -11.70 -7.22
N ASP A 63 -3.94 -11.73 -7.14
CA ASP A 63 -4.82 -10.89 -7.95
C ASP A 63 -4.67 -9.40 -7.62
N VAL A 64 -4.50 -9.05 -6.35
CA VAL A 64 -4.20 -7.67 -5.92
C VAL A 64 -2.91 -7.17 -6.58
N PHE A 65 -1.83 -7.94 -6.54
CA PHE A 65 -0.57 -7.58 -7.21
C PHE A 65 -0.74 -7.48 -8.72
N ALA A 66 -1.46 -8.41 -9.34
CA ALA A 66 -1.67 -8.41 -10.79
C ALA A 66 -2.34 -7.12 -11.26
N TYR A 67 -3.43 -6.70 -10.66
CA TYR A 67 -4.11 -5.46 -11.03
C TYR A 67 -3.29 -4.22 -10.66
N ALA A 68 -2.54 -4.23 -9.57
CA ALA A 68 -1.65 -3.14 -9.21
C ALA A 68 -0.54 -2.94 -10.26
N PHE A 69 0.06 -4.02 -10.73
CA PHE A 69 1.11 -3.96 -11.78
C PHE A 69 0.53 -3.52 -13.13
N LEU A 70 -0.64 -3.98 -13.50
CA LEU A 70 -1.32 -3.54 -14.72
C LEU A 70 -1.69 -2.05 -14.66
N LEU A 71 -2.14 -1.56 -13.53
CA LEU A 71 -2.43 -0.14 -13.33
C LEU A 71 -1.16 0.72 -13.44
N ALA A 72 -0.07 0.29 -12.81
CA ALA A 72 1.21 0.96 -12.92
C ALA A 72 1.71 1.03 -14.37
N GLU A 73 1.53 -0.04 -15.14
CA GLU A 73 1.89 -0.09 -16.55
C GLU A 73 1.15 0.95 -17.38
N LYS A 74 -0.13 1.16 -17.11
CA LYS A 74 -0.94 2.17 -17.84
C LYS A 74 -0.41 3.60 -17.68
N TYR A 75 0.23 3.91 -16.57
CA TYR A 75 0.85 5.21 -16.31
C TYR A 75 2.36 5.24 -16.59
N ASN A 76 2.94 4.15 -17.08
CA ASN A 76 4.39 4.02 -17.24
C ASN A 76 5.15 4.21 -15.92
N PHE A 77 4.57 3.83 -14.80
CA PHE A 77 5.25 3.87 -13.51
C PHE A 77 6.18 2.67 -13.36
N ASP A 78 7.41 2.91 -12.94
CA ASP A 78 8.29 1.87 -12.45
C ASP A 78 7.94 1.57 -10.99
N VAL A 79 7.40 0.37 -10.74
CA VAL A 79 6.88 -0.01 -9.42
C VAL A 79 7.96 0.08 -8.34
N SER A 80 9.18 -0.38 -8.62
CA SER A 80 10.29 -0.30 -7.69
C SER A 80 10.58 1.15 -7.29
N SER A 81 10.63 2.06 -8.27
CA SER A 81 10.90 3.47 -8.04
C SER A 81 9.81 4.15 -7.21
N ILE A 82 8.55 3.96 -7.57
CA ILE A 82 7.45 4.63 -6.83
C ILE A 82 7.33 4.14 -5.40
N VAL A 83 7.60 2.86 -5.15
CA VAL A 83 7.59 2.30 -3.78
C VAL A 83 8.76 2.83 -2.98
N MET A 84 9.97 2.84 -3.56
CA MET A 84 11.16 3.39 -2.88
C MET A 84 11.01 4.88 -2.56
N GLU A 85 10.50 5.67 -3.49
CA GLU A 85 10.18 7.09 -3.25
C GLU A 85 9.19 7.27 -2.11
N LYS A 86 8.17 6.41 -2.05
CA LYS A 86 7.18 6.47 -0.99
C LYS A 86 7.75 6.07 0.38
N ILE A 87 8.64 5.09 0.42
CA ILE A 87 9.38 4.71 1.64
C ILE A 87 10.17 5.91 2.16
N THR A 88 10.87 6.62 1.28
CA THR A 88 11.62 7.83 1.65
C THR A 88 10.72 8.91 2.24
N LYS A 89 9.58 9.20 1.59
CA LYS A 89 8.59 10.15 2.11
C LYS A 89 8.01 9.72 3.46
N ASN A 90 7.73 8.44 3.62
CA ASN A 90 7.22 7.90 4.87
C ASN A 90 8.26 7.95 5.99
N ALA A 91 9.54 7.76 5.70
CA ALA A 91 10.62 7.91 6.66
C ALA A 91 10.71 9.34 7.22
N GLU A 92 10.41 10.35 6.41
CA GLU A 92 10.30 11.75 6.85
C GLU A 92 9.11 11.98 7.78
N LYS A 93 7.95 11.36 7.49
CA LYS A 93 6.73 11.46 8.32
C LYS A 93 6.84 10.67 9.62
N TYR A 94 7.56 9.56 9.59
CA TYR A 94 7.73 8.62 10.69
C TYR A 94 9.21 8.44 11.04
N PRO A 95 9.87 9.46 11.61
CA PRO A 95 11.27 9.32 12.06
C PRO A 95 11.38 8.19 13.08
N VAL A 96 12.47 7.41 13.01
CA VAL A 96 12.67 6.23 13.87
C VAL A 96 12.56 6.55 15.35
N ASP A 97 13.14 7.67 15.77
CA ASP A 97 13.13 8.11 17.18
C ASP A 97 11.72 8.37 17.74
N LYS A 98 10.74 8.65 16.88
CA LYS A 98 9.36 8.94 17.27
C LYS A 98 8.38 7.83 16.95
N ALA A 99 8.63 7.10 15.87
CA ALA A 99 7.70 6.09 15.35
C ALA A 99 7.95 4.70 15.91
N LYS A 100 9.17 4.42 16.38
CA LYS A 100 9.56 3.08 16.85
C LYS A 100 8.69 2.63 18.03
N GLY A 101 8.06 1.47 17.86
CA GLY A 101 7.24 0.84 18.90
C GLY A 101 5.84 1.41 19.05
N THR A 102 5.37 2.25 18.11
CA THR A 102 4.01 2.80 18.12
C THR A 102 3.37 2.74 16.74
N ALA A 103 2.05 2.52 16.69
CA ALA A 103 1.26 2.53 15.47
C ALA A 103 0.50 3.86 15.25
N LYS A 104 0.87 4.91 15.95
CA LYS A 104 0.23 6.23 15.82
C LYS A 104 0.51 6.85 14.44
N LYS A 105 -0.47 7.60 13.92
CA LYS A 105 -0.30 8.36 12.68
C LYS A 105 0.70 9.51 12.87
N TYR A 106 1.34 9.94 11.79
CA TYR A 106 2.38 10.98 11.82
C TYR A 106 1.92 12.30 12.46
N ASN A 107 0.67 12.69 12.28
CA ASN A 107 0.11 13.88 12.90
C ASN A 107 -0.01 13.76 14.42
N GLU A 108 -0.27 12.57 14.94
CA GLU A 108 -0.28 12.28 16.39
C GLU A 108 1.15 12.28 16.96
N LEU A 109 2.14 11.79 16.20
CA LEU A 109 3.55 11.83 16.57
C LEU A 109 4.07 13.27 16.67
N TRP A 110 3.59 14.16 15.80
CA TRP A 110 3.96 15.57 15.80
C TRP A 110 3.45 16.30 17.05
N TRP A 111 2.22 16.03 17.48
CA TRP A 111 1.65 16.59 18.71
C TRP A 111 2.43 16.20 19.97
N LEU A 112 2.95 15.00 20.05
CA LEU A 112 3.77 14.56 21.18
C LEU A 112 5.06 15.38 21.32
N LYS A 113 5.66 15.80 20.21
CA LYS A 113 6.85 16.68 20.22
C LYS A 113 6.55 18.07 20.78
N HIS A 114 5.40 18.61 20.46
CA HIS A 114 5.02 19.98 20.86
C HIS A 114 4.40 20.02 22.27
N ARG A 115 3.84 18.91 22.73
CA ARG A 115 3.26 18.81 24.07
C ARG A 115 4.33 18.95 25.16
N SER A 116 5.50 18.39 24.98
CA SER A 116 6.62 18.55 25.92
C SER A 116 7.13 19.99 25.94
N THR A 117 7.15 20.65 24.79
CA THR A 117 7.58 22.06 24.67
C THR A 117 6.53 22.99 25.30
N LEU A 118 5.24 22.75 25.05
CA LEU A 118 4.13 23.52 25.63
C LEU A 118 4.07 23.35 27.15
N ASN A 119 4.24 22.12 27.67
CA ASN A 119 4.30 21.88 29.10
C ASN A 119 5.50 22.60 29.77
N ASN A 120 6.64 22.62 29.11
CA ASN A 120 7.82 23.36 29.58
C ASN A 120 7.57 24.87 29.56
N MET A 121 6.90 25.40 28.54
CA MET A 121 6.53 26.82 28.46
C MET A 121 5.53 27.20 29.56
N ILE A 122 4.55 26.35 29.84
CA ILE A 122 3.56 26.55 30.92
C ILE A 122 4.24 26.51 32.30
N LEU A 123 5.17 25.58 32.51
CA LEU A 123 5.93 25.47 33.75
C LEU A 123 6.92 26.64 33.95
N MET A 124 7.37 27.29 32.87
CA MET A 124 8.26 28.44 32.92
C MET A 124 7.50 29.78 32.99
N GLY A 125 6.15 29.76 33.08
CA GLY A 125 5.34 31.01 33.23
C GLY A 125 5.32 31.90 31.99
N VAL A 126 5.62 31.38 30.83
CA VAL A 126 5.53 32.10 29.55
C VAL A 126 4.11 31.91 29.00
N SER A 127 3.27 32.90 29.19
CA SER A 127 1.93 32.95 28.61
C SER A 127 1.97 33.49 27.18
#